data_e99e849189fceb0946ef55bfa98409d1
#
_entry.id   e99e849189fceb0946ef55bfa98409d1
#
_cell.length_a   1.000
_cell.length_b   1.000
_cell.length_c   1.000
_cell.angle_alpha   90.00
_cell.angle_beta   90.00
_cell.angle_gamma   90.00
#
_symmetry.space_group_name_H-M   'P 1'
#
loop_
_entity.id
_entity.type
_entity.pdbx_description
1 polymer ?
#
loop_
_entity_poly.entity_id
_entity_poly.type
_entity_poly.pdbx_seq_one_letter_code
_entity_poly.pdbx_strand_id
1 'polypeptide(L)'
;MPGASPVEVLANRIVWSLILMTVVLTWRAQWAWLGAALRSGRTMAGFVASALLLSVNWITYIWAVSNGHVVDASLGYFMTPLVNVALGYLLLGERPRRAQWIALSFSAIGVAWLTATAGGLPWIGLALALSFGAYGLLRKVAVLGALEGLTLETLILAPAAVVAMAWWWGSGPTSFPGPDLATDAWLLGLGPATTVPLLLFAAAARRLSLTTLSLFQYVSPTIQFLLGTRTTWRLSVF
;
A
#
# COMPACT_ATOMS: atom_id res chain seq x y z
N MET A 1 15.21 9.83 0.04
CA MET A 1 16.53 9.19 -0.15
C MET A 1 17.11 9.72 -1.45
N PRO A 2 18.08 10.61 -1.42
CA PRO A 2 18.70 11.11 -2.64
C PRO A 2 19.53 9.99 -3.25
N GLY A 3 19.13 9.51 -4.44
CA GLY A 3 19.90 8.56 -5.24
C GLY A 3 19.31 7.17 -5.47
N ALA A 4 18.43 6.68 -4.60
CA ALA A 4 17.80 5.38 -4.81
C ALA A 4 16.70 5.44 -5.88
N SER A 5 16.72 4.52 -6.84
CA SER A 5 15.67 4.44 -7.84
C SER A 5 14.34 3.96 -7.21
N PRO A 6 13.17 4.38 -7.75
CA PRO A 6 11.87 3.89 -7.27
C PRO A 6 11.76 2.37 -7.23
N VAL A 7 12.34 1.69 -8.19
CA VAL A 7 12.30 0.23 -8.30
C VAL A 7 13.21 -0.42 -7.26
N GLU A 8 14.37 0.16 -6.97
CA GLU A 8 15.28 -0.30 -5.91
C GLU A 8 14.64 -0.20 -4.52
N VAL A 9 13.97 0.92 -4.22
CA VAL A 9 13.20 1.09 -2.98
C VAL A 9 12.11 0.03 -2.87
N LEU A 10 11.39 -0.24 -3.98
CA LEU A 10 10.36 -1.26 -4.01
C LEU A 10 10.92 -2.67 -3.79
N ALA A 11 12.03 -3.00 -4.45
CA ALA A 11 12.67 -4.31 -4.31
C ALA A 11 13.14 -4.55 -2.86
N ASN A 12 13.81 -3.58 -2.25
CA ASN A 12 14.21 -3.64 -0.84
C ASN A 12 12.99 -3.82 0.08
N ARG A 13 11.91 -3.06 -0.15
CA ARG A 13 10.66 -3.19 0.60
C ARG A 13 10.10 -4.61 0.56
N ILE A 14 10.07 -5.25 -0.61
CA ILE A 14 9.55 -6.61 -0.78
C ILE A 14 10.46 -7.63 -0.08
N VAL A 15 11.77 -7.57 -0.33
CA VAL A 15 12.74 -8.53 0.22
C VAL A 15 12.79 -8.46 1.74
N TRP A 16 12.91 -7.28 2.32
CA TRP A 16 12.98 -7.12 3.78
C TRP A 16 11.65 -7.45 4.47
N SER A 17 10.51 -7.19 3.79
CA SER A 17 9.21 -7.66 4.26
C SER A 17 9.13 -9.18 4.27
N LEU A 18 9.58 -9.85 3.20
CA LEU A 18 9.58 -11.30 3.14
C LEU A 18 10.48 -11.93 4.20
N ILE A 19 11.68 -11.40 4.41
CA ILE A 19 12.59 -11.88 5.46
C ILE A 19 11.93 -11.77 6.83
N LEU A 20 11.34 -10.62 7.16
CA LEU A 20 10.62 -10.42 8.42
C LEU A 20 9.47 -11.41 8.58
N MET A 21 8.64 -11.60 7.54
CA MET A 21 7.53 -12.54 7.57
C MET A 21 8.02 -13.99 7.75
N THR A 22 9.08 -14.36 7.05
CA THR A 22 9.69 -15.69 7.15
C THR A 22 10.20 -15.95 8.56
N VAL A 23 10.89 -14.99 9.18
CA VAL A 23 11.35 -15.09 10.57
C VAL A 23 10.17 -15.29 11.52
N VAL A 24 9.11 -14.46 11.39
CA VAL A 24 7.92 -14.56 12.27
C VAL A 24 7.21 -15.90 12.10
N LEU A 25 7.00 -16.37 10.86
CA LEU A 25 6.33 -17.65 10.61
C LEU A 25 7.15 -18.84 11.08
N THR A 26 8.48 -18.80 10.92
CA THR A 26 9.38 -19.85 11.39
C THR A 26 9.41 -19.90 12.92
N TRP A 27 9.49 -18.74 13.57
CA TRP A 27 9.43 -18.68 15.03
C TRP A 27 8.09 -19.22 15.59
N ARG A 28 6.99 -18.97 14.86
CA ARG A 28 5.65 -19.44 15.24
C ARG A 28 5.35 -20.86 14.75
N ALA A 29 6.24 -21.50 14.02
CA ALA A 29 6.05 -22.82 13.36
C ALA A 29 4.76 -22.90 12.54
N GLN A 30 4.37 -21.84 11.86
CA GLN A 30 3.09 -21.70 11.14
C GLN A 30 3.24 -21.81 9.62
N TRP A 31 3.84 -22.89 9.09
CA TRP A 31 4.03 -23.13 7.66
C TRP A 31 3.06 -24.13 7.03
N ALA A 32 2.20 -24.79 7.81
CA ALA A 32 1.32 -25.85 7.33
C ALA A 32 0.35 -25.44 6.20
N TRP A 33 0.00 -24.15 6.13
CA TRP A 33 -0.90 -23.60 5.12
C TRP A 33 -0.28 -23.52 3.72
N LEU A 34 1.05 -23.41 3.60
CA LEU A 34 1.75 -23.10 2.36
C LEU A 34 1.52 -24.18 1.29
N GLY A 35 1.65 -25.45 1.65
CA GLY A 35 1.46 -26.56 0.72
C GLY A 35 0.03 -26.61 0.15
N ALA A 36 -0.97 -26.36 0.98
CA ALA A 36 -2.37 -26.29 0.54
C ALA A 36 -2.64 -25.08 -0.36
N ALA A 37 -2.07 -23.93 -0.02
CA ALA A 37 -2.21 -22.70 -0.81
C ALA A 37 -1.61 -22.85 -2.21
N LEU A 38 -0.39 -23.39 -2.32
CA LEU A 38 0.30 -23.59 -3.59
C LEU A 38 -0.41 -24.59 -4.53
N ARG A 39 -1.13 -25.55 -3.98
CA ARG A 39 -1.91 -26.53 -4.76
C ARG A 39 -3.27 -26.02 -5.21
N SER A 40 -3.77 -24.96 -4.60
CA SER A 40 -5.07 -24.36 -4.92
C SER A 40 -4.92 -23.25 -5.97
N GLY A 41 -5.21 -23.55 -7.25
CA GLY A 41 -5.16 -22.55 -8.33
C GLY A 41 -6.03 -21.32 -8.06
N ARG A 42 -7.19 -21.49 -7.42
CA ARG A 42 -8.07 -20.37 -7.07
C ARG A 42 -7.43 -19.45 -6.01
N THR A 43 -6.81 -20.05 -5.00
CA THR A 43 -6.09 -19.30 -3.96
C THR A 43 -4.91 -18.55 -4.59
N MET A 44 -4.10 -19.24 -5.38
CA MET A 44 -2.96 -18.63 -6.07
C MET A 44 -3.38 -17.49 -6.98
N ALA A 45 -4.41 -17.66 -7.81
CA ALA A 45 -4.91 -16.59 -8.68
C ALA A 45 -5.35 -15.35 -7.89
N GLY A 46 -6.05 -15.54 -6.77
CA GLY A 46 -6.45 -14.45 -5.88
C GLY A 46 -5.25 -13.71 -5.29
N PHE A 47 -4.22 -14.42 -4.83
CA PHE A 47 -3.03 -13.80 -4.24
C PHE A 47 -2.08 -13.22 -5.29
N VAL A 48 -2.01 -13.78 -6.50
CA VAL A 48 -1.31 -13.15 -7.64
C VAL A 48 -1.98 -11.82 -8.00
N ALA A 49 -3.31 -11.79 -8.13
CA ALA A 49 -4.05 -10.55 -8.40
C ALA A 49 -3.83 -9.51 -7.29
N SER A 50 -3.89 -9.93 -6.02
CA SER A 50 -3.63 -9.09 -4.86
C SER A 50 -2.20 -8.52 -4.87
N ALA A 51 -1.19 -9.34 -5.13
CA ALA A 51 0.21 -8.94 -5.23
C ALA A 51 0.45 -7.95 -6.38
N LEU A 52 -0.16 -8.18 -7.54
CA LEU A 52 -0.08 -7.26 -8.69
C LEU A 52 -0.72 -5.90 -8.38
N LEU A 53 -1.91 -5.89 -7.78
CA LEU A 53 -2.58 -4.64 -7.38
C LEU A 53 -1.74 -3.85 -6.38
N LEU A 54 -1.13 -4.54 -5.41
CA LEU A 54 -0.24 -3.91 -4.44
C LEU A 54 1.02 -3.36 -5.10
N SER A 55 1.60 -4.08 -6.06
CA SER A 55 2.76 -3.62 -6.84
C SER A 55 2.44 -2.40 -7.69
N VAL A 56 1.31 -2.40 -8.39
CA VAL A 56 0.84 -1.23 -9.16
C VAL A 56 0.67 -0.03 -8.24
N ASN A 57 0.05 -0.22 -7.08
CA ASN A 57 -0.11 0.85 -6.09
C ASN A 57 1.23 1.42 -5.64
N TRP A 58 2.18 0.57 -5.26
CA TRP A 58 3.49 1.01 -4.77
C TRP A 58 4.31 1.70 -5.86
N ILE A 59 4.38 1.13 -7.07
CA ILE A 59 5.10 1.74 -8.20
C ILE A 59 4.52 3.11 -8.52
N THR A 60 3.19 3.21 -8.64
CA THR A 60 2.51 4.48 -8.91
C THR A 60 2.81 5.52 -7.83
N TYR A 61 2.75 5.13 -6.55
CA TYR A 61 3.04 6.02 -5.44
C TYR A 61 4.50 6.51 -5.43
N ILE A 62 5.44 5.57 -5.53
CA ILE A 62 6.87 5.89 -5.51
C ILE A 62 7.21 6.76 -6.71
N TRP A 63 6.69 6.41 -7.90
CA TRP A 63 6.88 7.22 -9.11
C TRP A 63 6.31 8.63 -8.95
N ALA A 64 5.10 8.78 -8.44
CA ALA A 64 4.46 10.07 -8.23
C ALA A 64 5.28 10.96 -7.28
N VAL A 65 5.73 10.42 -6.16
CA VAL A 65 6.56 11.15 -5.19
C VAL A 65 7.91 11.55 -5.79
N SER A 66 8.57 10.64 -6.52
CA SER A 66 9.87 10.90 -7.14
C SER A 66 9.82 11.94 -8.28
N ASN A 67 8.65 12.12 -8.91
CA ASN A 67 8.45 13.09 -10.01
C ASN A 67 7.71 14.36 -9.55
N GLY A 68 7.59 14.61 -8.25
CA GLY A 68 6.97 15.83 -7.72
C GLY A 68 5.44 15.85 -7.71
N HIS A 69 4.76 14.73 -8.08
CA HIS A 69 3.30 14.59 -8.09
C HIS A 69 2.73 14.21 -6.70
N VAL A 70 3.28 14.81 -5.64
CA VAL A 70 2.88 14.48 -4.24
C VAL A 70 1.43 14.85 -3.98
N VAL A 71 0.94 15.94 -4.55
CA VAL A 71 -0.45 16.41 -4.39
C VAL A 71 -1.41 15.41 -5.04
N ASP A 72 -1.11 14.96 -6.27
CA ASP A 72 -1.92 13.97 -6.99
C ASP A 72 -1.96 12.62 -6.26
N ALA A 73 -0.83 12.19 -5.70
CA ALA A 73 -0.77 10.99 -4.86
C ALA A 73 -1.60 11.15 -3.58
N SER A 74 -1.55 12.33 -2.95
CA SER A 74 -2.34 12.64 -1.76
C SER A 74 -3.84 12.59 -2.06
N LEU A 75 -4.27 13.06 -3.22
CA LEU A 75 -5.66 12.98 -3.67
C LEU A 75 -6.14 11.52 -3.73
N GLY A 76 -5.28 10.59 -4.15
CA GLY A 76 -5.56 9.16 -4.15
C GLY A 76 -5.95 8.61 -2.78
N TYR A 77 -5.31 9.09 -1.70
CA TYR A 77 -5.68 8.70 -0.33
C TYR A 77 -7.07 9.16 0.09
N PHE A 78 -7.53 10.31 -0.42
CA PHE A 78 -8.91 10.76 -0.19
C PHE A 78 -9.92 10.02 -1.07
N MET A 79 -9.51 9.54 -2.25
CA MET A 79 -10.36 8.77 -3.15
C MET A 79 -10.50 7.30 -2.73
N THR A 80 -9.46 6.71 -2.14
CA THR A 80 -9.44 5.29 -1.73
C THR A 80 -10.63 4.90 -0.83
N PRO A 81 -11.02 5.67 0.21
CA PRO A 81 -12.20 5.35 1.00
C PRO A 81 -13.50 5.34 0.20
N LEU A 82 -13.65 6.24 -0.78
CA LEU A 82 -14.83 6.27 -1.65
C LEU A 82 -14.91 5.00 -2.51
N VAL A 83 -13.77 4.58 -3.08
CA VAL A 83 -13.67 3.32 -3.85
C VAL A 83 -13.99 2.11 -2.98
N ASN A 84 -13.43 2.04 -1.77
CA ASN A 84 -13.68 0.95 -0.83
C ASN A 84 -15.18 0.83 -0.47
N VAL A 85 -15.84 1.96 -0.20
CA VAL A 85 -17.27 1.96 0.08
C VAL A 85 -18.09 1.56 -1.14
N ALA A 86 -17.74 2.05 -2.33
CA ALA A 86 -18.38 1.63 -3.56
C ALA A 86 -18.24 0.10 -3.78
N LEU A 87 -17.04 -0.45 -3.61
CA LEU A 87 -16.78 -1.88 -3.71
C LEU A 87 -17.53 -2.68 -2.63
N GLY A 88 -17.54 -2.21 -1.38
CA GLY A 88 -18.27 -2.82 -0.27
C GLY A 88 -19.78 -2.84 -0.53
N TYR A 89 -20.33 -1.72 -0.99
CA TYR A 89 -21.75 -1.60 -1.30
C TYR A 89 -22.16 -2.47 -2.50
N LEU A 90 -21.42 -2.37 -3.63
CA LEU A 90 -21.79 -3.02 -4.90
C LEU A 90 -21.50 -4.51 -4.90
N LEU A 91 -20.35 -4.95 -4.32
CA LEU A 91 -19.89 -6.35 -4.45
C LEU A 91 -20.12 -7.17 -3.18
N LEU A 92 -20.13 -6.54 -2.00
CA LEU A 92 -20.32 -7.26 -0.74
C LEU A 92 -21.69 -7.01 -0.10
N GLY A 93 -22.53 -6.14 -0.71
CA GLY A 93 -23.86 -5.82 -0.17
C GLY A 93 -23.80 -5.07 1.15
N GLU A 94 -22.68 -4.42 1.48
CA GLU A 94 -22.57 -3.60 2.69
C GLU A 94 -23.53 -2.42 2.63
N ARG A 95 -24.18 -2.11 3.73
CA ARG A 95 -25.12 -0.98 3.82
C ARG A 95 -24.57 0.10 4.77
N PRO A 96 -23.94 1.16 4.22
CA PRO A 96 -23.45 2.25 5.04
C PRO A 96 -24.60 2.92 5.84
N ARG A 97 -24.32 3.31 7.08
CA ARG A 97 -25.27 4.06 7.92
C ARG A 97 -25.42 5.49 7.38
N ARG A 98 -26.54 6.18 7.74
CA ARG A 98 -26.78 7.56 7.30
C ARG A 98 -25.62 8.51 7.61
N ALA A 99 -25.04 8.43 8.80
CA ALA A 99 -23.87 9.23 9.15
C ALA A 99 -22.64 8.96 8.26
N GLN A 100 -22.45 7.71 7.85
CA GLN A 100 -21.36 7.33 6.94
C GLN A 100 -21.61 7.90 5.54
N TRP A 101 -22.85 7.87 5.04
CA TRP A 101 -23.20 8.52 3.76
C TRP A 101 -22.94 10.02 3.78
N ILE A 102 -23.30 10.71 4.88
CA ILE A 102 -23.01 12.14 5.04
C ILE A 102 -21.50 12.40 4.98
N ALA A 103 -20.69 11.65 5.72
CA ALA A 103 -19.22 11.79 5.71
C ALA A 103 -18.63 11.54 4.32
N LEU A 104 -19.13 10.51 3.61
CA LEU A 104 -18.70 10.18 2.25
C LEU A 104 -19.09 11.26 1.24
N SER A 105 -20.26 11.88 1.39
CA SER A 105 -20.69 12.98 0.52
C SER A 105 -19.78 14.19 0.66
N PHE A 106 -19.39 14.56 1.88
CA PHE A 106 -18.39 15.63 2.08
C PHE A 106 -17.05 15.30 1.43
N SER A 107 -16.58 14.05 1.57
CA SER A 107 -15.34 13.62 0.92
C SER A 107 -15.45 13.63 -0.61
N ALA A 108 -16.57 13.16 -1.16
CA ALA A 108 -16.82 13.16 -2.60
C ALA A 108 -16.86 14.59 -3.17
N ILE A 109 -17.51 15.53 -2.47
CA ILE A 109 -17.52 16.95 -2.85
C ILE A 109 -16.10 17.52 -2.83
N GLY A 110 -15.31 17.24 -1.77
CA GLY A 110 -13.92 17.69 -1.69
C GLY A 110 -13.05 17.14 -2.82
N VAL A 111 -13.16 15.86 -3.14
CA VAL A 111 -12.45 15.23 -4.26
C VAL A 111 -12.89 15.85 -5.60
N ALA A 112 -14.19 16.03 -5.81
CA ALA A 112 -14.71 16.65 -7.02
C ALA A 112 -14.20 18.10 -7.21
N TRP A 113 -14.20 18.87 -6.13
CA TRP A 113 -13.66 20.24 -6.13
C TRP A 113 -12.17 20.26 -6.48
N LEU A 114 -11.34 19.42 -5.81
CA LEU A 114 -9.92 19.33 -6.08
C LEU A 114 -9.64 18.88 -7.53
N THR A 115 -10.42 17.91 -8.04
CA THR A 115 -10.30 17.45 -9.42
C THR A 115 -10.64 18.56 -10.42
N ALA A 116 -11.69 19.33 -10.18
CA ALA A 116 -12.10 20.43 -11.03
C ALA A 116 -11.06 21.57 -11.05
N THR A 117 -10.43 21.85 -9.91
CA THR A 117 -9.39 22.89 -9.80
C THR A 117 -8.03 22.45 -10.33
N ALA A 118 -7.74 21.16 -10.36
CA ALA A 118 -6.48 20.60 -10.89
C ALA A 118 -6.39 20.64 -12.43
N GLY A 119 -7.48 20.93 -13.14
CA GLY A 119 -7.47 21.14 -14.59
C GLY A 119 -7.35 19.86 -15.44
N GLY A 120 -7.46 18.68 -14.84
CA GLY A 120 -7.37 17.40 -15.57
C GLY A 120 -7.81 16.18 -14.76
N LEU A 121 -7.92 15.04 -15.44
CA LEU A 121 -8.26 13.79 -14.78
C LEU A 121 -7.13 13.36 -13.82
N PRO A 122 -7.40 13.18 -12.51
CA PRO A 122 -6.38 12.79 -11.52
C PRO A 122 -6.03 11.29 -11.65
N TRP A 123 -5.41 10.90 -12.77
CA TRP A 123 -5.14 9.49 -13.08
C TRP A 123 -4.29 8.80 -12.02
N ILE A 124 -3.33 9.53 -11.41
CA ILE A 124 -2.49 9.02 -10.32
C ILE A 124 -3.37 8.67 -9.11
N GLY A 125 -4.21 9.62 -8.69
CA GLY A 125 -5.14 9.41 -7.59
C GLY A 125 -6.11 8.26 -7.86
N LEU A 126 -6.64 8.16 -9.07
CA LEU A 126 -7.52 7.05 -9.50
C LEU A 126 -6.78 5.70 -9.48
N ALA A 127 -5.56 5.64 -10.04
CA ALA A 127 -4.77 4.42 -10.05
C ALA A 127 -4.46 3.93 -8.63
N LEU A 128 -4.09 4.84 -7.72
CA LEU A 128 -3.85 4.53 -6.31
C LEU A 128 -5.13 4.06 -5.60
N ALA A 129 -6.23 4.78 -5.78
CA ALA A 129 -7.50 4.46 -5.14
C ALA A 129 -8.08 3.12 -5.62
N LEU A 130 -8.08 2.88 -6.93
CA LEU A 130 -8.62 1.65 -7.51
C LEU A 130 -7.75 0.44 -7.16
N SER A 131 -6.42 0.56 -7.28
CA SER A 131 -5.51 -0.55 -6.96
C SER A 131 -5.57 -0.92 -5.48
N PHE A 132 -5.53 0.05 -4.57
CA PHE A 132 -5.60 -0.24 -3.13
C PHE A 132 -7.01 -0.63 -2.66
N GLY A 133 -8.05 -0.06 -3.26
CA GLY A 133 -9.43 -0.47 -2.98
C GLY A 133 -9.71 -1.91 -3.41
N ALA A 134 -9.30 -2.29 -4.62
CA ALA A 134 -9.41 -3.67 -5.10
C ALA A 134 -8.56 -4.64 -4.26
N TYR A 135 -7.33 -4.23 -3.87
CA TYR A 135 -6.52 -4.97 -2.92
C TYR A 135 -7.26 -5.20 -1.60
N GLY A 136 -7.85 -4.17 -1.02
CA GLY A 136 -8.65 -4.27 0.22
C GLY A 136 -9.81 -5.24 0.11
N LEU A 137 -10.52 -5.22 -1.03
CA LEU A 137 -11.59 -6.18 -1.33
C LEU A 137 -11.07 -7.62 -1.39
N LEU A 138 -9.98 -7.86 -2.13
CA LEU A 138 -9.37 -9.20 -2.22
C LEU A 138 -8.91 -9.70 -0.85
N ARG A 139 -8.31 -8.83 -0.03
CA ARG A 139 -7.88 -9.18 1.33
C ARG A 139 -9.06 -9.50 2.25
N LYS A 140 -10.20 -8.83 2.06
CA LYS A 140 -11.42 -9.10 2.82
C LYS A 140 -11.99 -10.48 2.54
N VAL A 141 -12.00 -10.90 1.28
CA VAL A 141 -12.56 -12.21 0.85
C VAL A 141 -11.53 -13.32 0.80
N ALA A 142 -10.25 -13.03 1.11
CA ALA A 142 -9.16 -13.99 1.05
C ALA A 142 -9.33 -15.15 2.03
N VAL A 143 -8.96 -16.34 1.59
CA VAL A 143 -9.01 -17.57 2.41
C VAL A 143 -7.94 -17.56 3.50
N LEU A 144 -6.72 -17.12 3.17
CA LEU A 144 -5.60 -17.04 4.11
C LEU A 144 -5.72 -15.86 5.07
N GLY A 145 -5.15 -16.02 6.25
CA GLY A 145 -5.04 -14.98 7.26
C GLY A 145 -4.22 -13.76 6.82
N ALA A 146 -4.09 -12.77 7.70
CA ALA A 146 -3.33 -11.57 7.38
C ALA A 146 -1.84 -11.88 7.19
N LEU A 147 -1.25 -12.66 8.09
CA LEU A 147 0.16 -13.03 8.08
C LEU A 147 0.50 -13.93 6.89
N GLU A 148 -0.25 -15.04 6.75
CA GLU A 148 -0.05 -16.01 5.68
C GLU A 148 -0.24 -15.38 4.30
N GLY A 149 -1.29 -14.58 4.15
CA GLY A 149 -1.59 -13.94 2.88
C GLY A 149 -0.56 -12.89 2.48
N LEU A 150 -0.09 -12.03 3.41
CA LEU A 150 0.97 -11.07 3.10
C LEU A 150 2.29 -11.79 2.77
N THR A 151 2.59 -12.89 3.46
CA THR A 151 3.75 -13.72 3.14
C THR A 151 3.66 -14.30 1.73
N LEU A 152 2.48 -14.81 1.34
CA LEU A 152 2.29 -15.37 0.00
C LEU A 152 2.43 -14.27 -1.08
N GLU A 153 1.87 -13.08 -0.85
CA GLU A 153 2.01 -11.92 -1.74
C GLU A 153 3.48 -11.51 -1.93
N THR A 154 4.22 -11.38 -0.83
CA THR A 154 5.64 -11.03 -0.88
C THR A 154 6.49 -12.15 -1.49
N LEU A 155 6.14 -13.42 -1.27
CA LEU A 155 6.79 -14.58 -1.88
C LEU A 155 6.57 -14.60 -3.41
N ILE A 156 5.37 -14.27 -3.88
CA ILE A 156 5.07 -14.15 -5.31
C ILE A 156 5.91 -13.04 -5.98
N LEU A 157 6.10 -11.91 -5.27
CA LEU A 157 6.86 -10.77 -5.79
C LEU A 157 8.38 -10.92 -5.61
N ALA A 158 8.82 -11.76 -4.69
CA ALA A 158 10.24 -11.91 -4.35
C ALA A 158 11.15 -12.25 -5.54
N PRO A 159 10.80 -13.15 -6.48
CA PRO A 159 11.67 -13.44 -7.62
C PRO A 159 11.97 -12.19 -8.45
N ALA A 160 10.95 -11.38 -8.74
CA ALA A 160 11.14 -10.13 -9.48
C ALA A 160 11.96 -9.11 -8.69
N ALA A 161 11.73 -9.01 -7.38
CA ALA A 161 12.47 -8.11 -6.50
C ALA A 161 13.95 -8.52 -6.39
N VAL A 162 14.25 -9.81 -6.24
CA VAL A 162 15.62 -10.34 -6.18
C VAL A 162 16.35 -10.12 -7.52
N VAL A 163 15.69 -10.38 -8.65
CA VAL A 163 16.27 -10.12 -9.99
C VAL A 163 16.56 -8.63 -10.15
N ALA A 164 15.65 -7.75 -9.74
CA ALA A 164 15.88 -6.31 -9.77
C ALA A 164 17.07 -5.90 -8.90
N MET A 165 17.18 -6.39 -7.68
CA MET A 165 18.33 -6.12 -6.82
C MET A 165 19.65 -6.63 -7.42
N ALA A 166 19.68 -7.87 -7.95
CA ALA A 166 20.85 -8.45 -8.58
C ALA A 166 21.28 -7.64 -9.81
N TRP A 167 20.33 -7.16 -10.60
CA TRP A 167 20.59 -6.29 -11.74
C TRP A 167 21.31 -4.99 -11.31
N TRP A 168 20.80 -4.33 -10.26
CA TRP A 168 21.45 -3.10 -9.75
C TRP A 168 22.83 -3.38 -9.20
N TRP A 169 23.06 -4.47 -8.49
CA TRP A 169 24.40 -4.84 -8.00
C TRP A 169 25.42 -5.04 -9.13
N GLY A 170 24.96 -5.48 -10.31
CA GLY A 170 25.83 -5.68 -11.48
C GLY A 170 26.01 -4.43 -12.36
N SER A 171 25.13 -3.43 -12.25
CA SER A 171 25.02 -2.34 -13.24
C SER A 171 25.58 -0.98 -12.78
N GLY A 172 25.92 -0.81 -11.49
CA GLY A 172 26.40 0.47 -10.99
C GLY A 172 26.22 0.69 -9.50
N PRO A 173 26.27 1.94 -9.03
CA PRO A 173 26.14 2.25 -7.62
C PRO A 173 24.76 1.83 -7.10
N THR A 174 24.75 0.92 -6.15
CA THR A 174 23.55 0.46 -5.46
C THR A 174 23.32 1.30 -4.19
N SER A 175 22.07 1.45 -3.81
CA SER A 175 21.73 2.07 -2.52
C SER A 175 21.87 1.10 -1.34
N PHE A 176 21.99 -0.22 -1.62
CA PHE A 176 22.20 -1.25 -0.59
C PHE A 176 23.17 -2.35 -1.09
N PRO A 177 24.28 -2.64 -0.37
CA PRO A 177 24.77 -1.86 0.78
C PRO A 177 25.12 -0.43 0.38
N GLY A 178 24.73 0.53 1.23
CA GLY A 178 24.86 1.95 0.98
C GLY A 178 26.24 2.51 1.36
N PRO A 179 26.46 3.80 1.08
CA PRO A 179 27.69 4.47 1.45
C PRO A 179 27.84 4.68 2.96
N ASP A 180 26.75 4.56 3.69
CA ASP A 180 26.73 4.77 5.14
C ASP A 180 25.71 3.86 5.85
N LEU A 181 25.97 3.60 7.14
CA LEU A 181 25.13 2.75 7.98
C LEU A 181 23.70 3.31 8.15
N ALA A 182 23.51 4.62 8.05
CA ALA A 182 22.19 5.23 8.18
C ALA A 182 21.31 4.89 6.99
N THR A 183 21.85 4.96 5.77
CA THR A 183 21.14 4.54 4.54
C THR A 183 20.76 3.06 4.61
N ASP A 184 21.67 2.19 5.03
CA ASP A 184 21.38 0.75 5.19
C ASP A 184 20.30 0.51 6.23
N ALA A 185 20.36 1.18 7.38
CA ALA A 185 19.34 1.07 8.42
C ALA A 185 17.94 1.52 7.94
N TRP A 186 17.88 2.59 7.14
CA TRP A 186 16.62 3.03 6.51
C TRP A 186 16.07 1.99 5.53
N LEU A 187 16.91 1.39 4.68
CA LEU A 187 16.47 0.37 3.72
C LEU A 187 16.00 -0.89 4.42
N LEU A 188 16.71 -1.36 5.44
CA LEU A 188 16.28 -2.45 6.32
C LEU A 188 14.95 -2.14 7.01
N GLY A 189 14.79 -0.90 7.48
CA GLY A 189 13.58 -0.40 8.13
C GLY A 189 12.34 -0.39 7.22
N LEU A 190 12.50 -0.41 5.89
CA LEU A 190 11.38 -0.49 4.95
C LEU A 190 10.56 -1.77 5.12
N GLY A 191 11.20 -2.89 5.49
CA GLY A 191 10.51 -4.15 5.77
C GLY A 191 9.45 -4.00 6.87
N PRO A 192 9.84 -3.72 8.12
CA PRO A 192 8.89 -3.51 9.21
C PRO A 192 7.89 -2.37 8.95
N ALA A 193 8.36 -1.24 8.41
CA ALA A 193 7.52 -0.09 8.13
C ALA A 193 6.42 -0.37 7.08
N THR A 194 6.64 -1.35 6.21
CA THR A 194 5.64 -1.82 5.25
C THR A 194 4.79 -2.94 5.82
N THR A 195 5.42 -3.91 6.42
CA THR A 195 4.78 -5.16 6.87
C THR A 195 3.77 -4.90 7.99
N VAL A 196 4.14 -4.12 9.00
CA VAL A 196 3.26 -3.92 10.17
C VAL A 196 1.96 -3.23 9.80
N PRO A 197 1.94 -2.08 9.08
CA PRO A 197 0.69 -1.46 8.67
C PRO A 197 -0.16 -2.35 7.74
N LEU A 198 0.46 -3.07 6.81
CA LEU A 198 -0.28 -3.95 5.90
C LEU A 198 -0.90 -5.16 6.62
N LEU A 199 -0.21 -5.73 7.60
CA LEU A 199 -0.78 -6.77 8.45
C LEU A 199 -1.97 -6.28 9.25
N LEU A 200 -1.85 -5.10 9.86
CA LEU A 200 -2.94 -4.47 10.61
C LEU A 200 -4.13 -4.16 9.68
N PHE A 201 -3.85 -3.62 8.49
CA PHE A 201 -4.87 -3.36 7.47
C PHE A 201 -5.56 -4.65 7.04
N ALA A 202 -4.81 -5.70 6.68
CA ALA A 202 -5.37 -6.97 6.25
C ALA A 202 -6.17 -7.67 7.36
N ALA A 203 -5.73 -7.58 8.61
CA ALA A 203 -6.46 -8.09 9.76
C ALA A 203 -7.76 -7.31 10.01
N ALA A 204 -7.73 -5.99 9.86
CA ALA A 204 -8.90 -5.12 9.99
C ALA A 204 -9.90 -5.33 8.84
N ALA A 205 -9.43 -5.46 7.59
CA ALA A 205 -10.27 -5.70 6.41
C ALA A 205 -11.11 -6.97 6.54
N ARG A 206 -10.56 -8.00 7.19
CA ARG A 206 -11.26 -9.27 7.43
C ARG A 206 -12.32 -9.20 8.54
N ARG A 207 -12.21 -8.25 9.46
CA ARG A 207 -13.06 -8.14 10.65
C ARG A 207 -14.10 -7.02 10.56
N LEU A 208 -13.78 -5.96 9.83
CA LEU A 208 -14.63 -4.78 9.67
C LEU A 208 -15.28 -4.75 8.30
N SER A 209 -16.38 -4.01 8.16
CA SER A 209 -16.89 -3.65 6.83
C SER A 209 -15.86 -2.77 6.11
N LEU A 210 -15.79 -2.86 4.77
CA LEU A 210 -14.94 -1.96 3.98
C LEU A 210 -15.30 -0.50 4.22
N THR A 211 -16.58 -0.21 4.40
CA THR A 211 -17.09 1.12 4.75
C THR A 211 -16.49 1.64 6.06
N THR A 212 -16.48 0.82 7.11
CA THR A 212 -15.91 1.22 8.41
C THR A 212 -14.40 1.39 8.32
N LEU A 213 -13.71 0.44 7.68
CA LEU A 213 -12.27 0.49 7.46
C LEU A 213 -11.86 1.77 6.71
N SER A 214 -12.65 2.16 5.70
CA SER A 214 -12.44 3.34 4.89
C SER A 214 -12.48 4.64 5.69
N LEU A 215 -13.41 4.76 6.63
CA LEU A 215 -13.49 5.94 7.48
C LEU A 215 -12.22 6.12 8.34
N PHE A 216 -11.64 5.03 8.84
CA PHE A 216 -10.36 5.09 9.55
C PHE A 216 -9.19 5.52 8.65
N GLN A 217 -9.24 5.24 7.35
CA GLN A 217 -8.19 5.63 6.41
C GLN A 217 -8.08 7.16 6.25
N TYR A 218 -9.13 7.93 6.52
CA TYR A 218 -9.06 9.41 6.50
C TYR A 218 -8.17 9.99 7.60
N VAL A 219 -7.87 9.24 8.66
CA VAL A 219 -6.98 9.69 9.75
C VAL A 219 -5.57 9.99 9.22
N SER A 220 -5.05 9.13 8.33
CA SER A 220 -3.69 9.28 7.79
C SER A 220 -3.49 10.58 6.98
N PRO A 221 -4.29 10.87 5.93
CA PRO A 221 -4.14 12.12 5.19
C PRO A 221 -4.44 13.36 6.03
N THR A 222 -5.34 13.26 7.01
CA THR A 222 -5.63 14.37 7.95
C THR A 222 -4.40 14.70 8.79
N ILE A 223 -3.73 13.67 9.36
CA ILE A 223 -2.49 13.88 10.11
C ILE A 223 -1.38 14.43 9.21
N GLN A 224 -1.23 13.89 7.99
CA GLN A 224 -0.23 14.37 7.02
C GLN A 224 -0.48 15.84 6.66
N PHE A 225 -1.72 16.24 6.45
CA PHE A 225 -2.08 17.63 6.18
C PHE A 225 -1.70 18.55 7.36
N LEU A 226 -2.07 18.18 8.58
CA LEU A 226 -1.75 18.95 9.79
C LEU A 226 -0.25 19.07 10.04
N LEU A 227 0.52 18.02 9.76
CA LEU A 227 1.97 18.06 9.87
C LEU A 227 2.61 18.88 8.74
N GLY A 228 2.10 18.75 7.51
CA GLY A 228 2.56 19.49 6.34
C GLY A 228 2.38 20.99 6.50
N THR A 229 1.22 21.45 6.99
CA THR A 229 0.99 22.87 7.26
C THR A 229 1.95 23.43 8.29
N ARG A 230 2.30 22.68 9.34
CA ARG A 230 3.27 23.14 10.35
C ARG A 230 4.69 23.29 9.79
N THR A 231 5.08 22.47 8.82
CA THR A 231 6.42 22.53 8.21
C THR A 231 6.52 23.70 7.23
N THR A 232 5.48 23.96 6.44
CA THR A 232 5.44 25.11 5.52
C THR A 232 5.42 26.46 6.26
N TRP A 233 4.72 26.57 7.38
CA TRP A 233 4.75 27.78 8.22
C TRP A 233 6.15 28.07 8.80
N ARG A 234 6.94 27.04 9.10
CA ARG A 234 8.33 27.24 9.57
C ARG A 234 9.29 27.68 8.47
N LEU A 235 9.02 27.31 7.22
CA LEU A 235 9.85 27.68 6.06
C LEU A 235 9.48 29.07 5.49
N SER A 236 8.30 29.60 5.78
CA SER A 236 7.86 30.93 5.36
C SER A 236 8.25 32.05 6.35
N VAL A 237 8.88 31.73 7.47
CA VAL A 237 9.31 32.68 8.51
C VAL A 237 10.86 32.85 8.51
N PHE A 238 11.55 32.21 7.57
CA PHE A 238 12.96 32.42 7.26
C PHE A 238 13.13 32.73 5.78
#